data_d6ffd506bedcf6f57fc9a3aba8e8fe01
#
_entry.id   d6ffd506bedcf6f57fc9a3aba8e8fe01
#
_cell.length_a   1.000
_cell.length_b   1.000
_cell.length_c   1.000
_cell.angle_alpha   90.00
_cell.angle_beta   90.00
_cell.angle_gamma   90.00
#
_symmetry.space_group_name_H-M   'P 1'
#
loop_
_entity.id
_entity.type
_entity.pdbx_description
1 polymer ?
#
loop_
_entity_poly.entity_id
_entity_poly.type
_entity_poly.pdbx_seq_one_letter_code
_entity_poly.pdbx_strand_id
1 'polypeptide(L)'
;MKHIVLLGDSIFDNNSYVNPGEPDVPNQLRSIVEKDCKVTHLAVDGHVTRHIQAQLNSLPSDASHLFISVGGNDGLGHLSIFTQPIETVGEGLQKMYKIGENFKKVYSSMLDNVLKHRLPTSVCNIYYPRFHTNSLDRVSSYLRMGVNVEKLQEMAMAAETIFNDIISYEAFKRNLPFIDLRVLCDDDQDFANPIEPSCIGGMKIAKTINKIVDSHNFNDDRESSKVYI
;
A
#
# COMPACT_ATOMS: atom_id res chain seq x y z
N MET A 1 22.33 -0.18 -15.45
CA MET A 1 21.13 -1.03 -15.59
C MET A 1 20.25 -0.79 -14.38
N LYS A 2 18.97 -0.44 -14.59
CA LYS A 2 18.01 -0.23 -13.50
C LYS A 2 17.50 -1.60 -13.00
N HIS A 3 17.29 -1.73 -11.70
CA HIS A 3 16.68 -2.92 -11.09
C HIS A 3 15.69 -2.49 -10.02
N ILE A 4 14.41 -2.59 -10.34
CA ILE A 4 13.28 -2.21 -9.49
C ILE A 4 12.93 -3.38 -8.59
N VAL A 5 12.75 -3.13 -7.30
CA VAL A 5 12.30 -4.13 -6.33
C VAL A 5 11.00 -3.67 -5.69
N LEU A 6 9.98 -4.51 -5.74
CA LEU A 6 8.67 -4.30 -5.13
C LEU A 6 8.62 -5.00 -3.78
N LEU A 7 8.41 -4.23 -2.72
CA LEU A 7 8.29 -4.68 -1.34
C LEU A 7 6.88 -4.36 -0.82
N GLY A 8 6.27 -5.25 -0.08
CA GLY A 8 4.96 -4.96 0.50
C GLY A 8 4.04 -6.16 0.60
N ASP A 9 2.78 -5.91 0.27
CA ASP A 9 1.66 -6.83 0.42
C ASP A 9 0.93 -7.09 -0.92
N SER A 10 -0.36 -7.45 -0.84
CA SER A 10 -1.20 -7.78 -1.99
C SER A 10 -1.41 -6.64 -2.99
N ILE A 11 -1.13 -5.38 -2.63
CA ILE A 11 -1.17 -4.28 -3.61
C ILE A 11 -0.18 -4.52 -4.75
N PHE A 12 0.97 -5.10 -4.46
CA PHE A 12 1.94 -5.54 -5.47
C PHE A 12 1.84 -7.03 -5.78
N ASP A 13 1.41 -7.88 -4.83
CA ASP A 13 1.24 -9.32 -5.02
C ASP A 13 -0.22 -9.69 -5.30
N ASN A 14 -0.77 -9.16 -6.41
CA ASN A 14 -2.20 -9.29 -6.72
C ASN A 14 -2.55 -10.38 -7.74
N ASN A 15 -1.63 -11.29 -8.05
CA ASN A 15 -1.86 -12.34 -9.04
C ASN A 15 -3.09 -13.24 -8.75
N SER A 16 -3.37 -13.48 -7.47
CA SER A 16 -4.52 -14.29 -7.04
C SER A 16 -5.87 -13.58 -7.20
N TYR A 17 -5.89 -12.31 -7.55
CA TYR A 17 -7.08 -11.45 -7.56
C TYR A 17 -7.48 -10.97 -8.95
N VAL A 18 -6.54 -10.88 -9.90
CA VAL A 18 -6.82 -10.57 -11.30
C VAL A 18 -7.52 -11.76 -11.97
N ASN A 19 -8.26 -11.52 -13.07
CA ASN A 19 -8.92 -12.60 -13.80
C ASN A 19 -7.88 -13.54 -14.46
N PRO A 20 -8.26 -14.81 -14.72
CA PRO A 20 -7.37 -15.73 -15.40
C PRO A 20 -6.86 -15.19 -16.74
N GLY A 21 -5.54 -15.10 -16.88
CA GLY A 21 -4.88 -14.57 -18.08
C GLY A 21 -4.61 -13.07 -18.06
N GLU A 22 -5.11 -12.33 -17.07
CA GLU A 22 -4.72 -10.93 -16.86
C GLU A 22 -3.40 -10.84 -16.09
N PRO A 23 -2.51 -9.88 -16.42
CA PRO A 23 -1.26 -9.70 -15.71
C PRO A 23 -1.46 -8.97 -14.38
N ASP A 24 -0.73 -9.40 -13.35
CA ASP A 24 -0.56 -8.73 -12.07
C ASP A 24 0.35 -7.49 -12.17
N VAL A 25 0.45 -6.71 -11.09
CA VAL A 25 1.29 -5.50 -11.03
C VAL A 25 2.75 -5.76 -11.43
N PRO A 26 3.45 -6.79 -10.93
CA PRO A 26 4.83 -7.05 -11.33
C PRO A 26 4.97 -7.38 -12.83
N ASN A 27 4.06 -8.18 -13.39
CA ASN A 27 4.11 -8.54 -14.81
C ASN A 27 3.74 -7.37 -15.71
N GLN A 28 2.80 -6.52 -15.30
CA GLN A 28 2.50 -5.26 -15.98
C GLN A 28 3.72 -4.34 -16.00
N LEU A 29 4.38 -4.17 -14.85
CA LEU A 29 5.58 -3.35 -14.77
C LEU A 29 6.70 -3.89 -15.68
N ARG A 30 6.95 -5.21 -15.68
CA ARG A 30 7.92 -5.86 -16.59
C ARG A 30 7.60 -5.62 -18.06
N SER A 31 6.33 -5.48 -18.41
CA SER A 31 5.90 -5.26 -19.81
C SER A 31 6.14 -3.84 -20.33
N ILE A 32 6.28 -2.86 -19.44
CA ILE A 32 6.37 -1.44 -19.80
C ILE A 32 7.71 -0.79 -19.52
N VAL A 33 8.56 -1.39 -18.68
CA VAL A 33 9.92 -0.89 -18.43
C VAL A 33 10.85 -1.11 -19.62
N GLU A 34 11.95 -0.37 -19.69
CA GLU A 34 12.98 -0.57 -20.70
C GLU A 34 13.56 -1.99 -20.67
N LYS A 35 14.00 -2.52 -21.83
CA LYS A 35 14.46 -3.91 -21.97
C LYS A 35 15.62 -4.30 -21.06
N ASP A 36 16.43 -3.35 -20.64
CA ASP A 36 17.57 -3.56 -19.73
C ASP A 36 17.20 -3.30 -18.25
N CYS A 37 15.95 -2.94 -17.98
CA CYS A 37 15.45 -2.77 -16.62
C CYS A 37 14.92 -4.11 -16.06
N LYS A 38 15.41 -4.48 -14.88
CA LYS A 38 14.93 -5.67 -14.15
C LYS A 38 13.81 -5.29 -13.17
N VAL A 39 12.89 -6.22 -12.94
CA VAL A 39 11.85 -6.10 -11.90
C VAL A 39 11.84 -7.35 -11.03
N THR A 40 12.19 -7.21 -9.76
CA THR A 40 12.07 -8.26 -8.74
C THR A 40 10.86 -7.98 -7.86
N HIS A 41 10.04 -8.99 -7.67
CA HIS A 41 8.87 -8.99 -6.81
C HIS A 41 9.21 -9.74 -5.51
N LEU A 42 9.22 -9.04 -4.38
CA LEU A 42 9.42 -9.58 -3.04
C LEU A 42 8.22 -9.35 -2.12
N ALA A 43 7.24 -8.57 -2.57
CA ALA A 43 5.98 -8.39 -1.87
C ALA A 43 5.25 -9.73 -1.75
N VAL A 44 4.48 -9.91 -0.67
CA VAL A 44 3.73 -11.14 -0.40
C VAL A 44 2.35 -10.79 0.11
N ASP A 45 1.33 -11.36 -0.50
CA ASP A 45 -0.08 -11.21 -0.08
C ASP A 45 -0.24 -11.50 1.43
N GLY A 46 -1.02 -10.68 2.11
CA GLY A 46 -1.27 -10.79 3.55
C GLY A 46 -0.14 -10.26 4.46
N HIS A 47 1.00 -9.84 3.90
CA HIS A 47 2.07 -9.28 4.72
C HIS A 47 1.67 -7.95 5.36
N VAL A 48 2.22 -7.70 6.55
CA VAL A 48 2.12 -6.45 7.32
C VAL A 48 3.49 -5.77 7.41
N THR A 49 3.53 -4.54 7.89
CA THR A 49 4.74 -3.70 7.97
C THR A 49 5.96 -4.41 8.57
N ARG A 50 5.78 -5.22 9.61
CA ARG A 50 6.90 -5.96 10.24
C ARG A 50 7.54 -7.02 9.35
N HIS A 51 6.86 -7.48 8.29
CA HIS A 51 7.37 -8.52 7.39
C HIS A 51 8.35 -7.95 6.34
N ILE A 52 8.40 -6.65 6.14
CA ILE A 52 9.31 -5.99 5.17
C ILE A 52 10.78 -6.36 5.46
N GLN A 53 11.17 -6.51 6.73
CA GLN A 53 12.53 -6.93 7.07
C GLN A 53 12.90 -8.31 6.48
N ALA A 54 11.96 -9.24 6.44
CA ALA A 54 12.21 -10.56 5.82
C ALA A 54 12.35 -10.44 4.30
N GLN A 55 11.56 -9.57 3.66
CA GLN A 55 11.69 -9.30 2.21
C GLN A 55 13.04 -8.65 1.89
N LEU A 56 13.52 -7.72 2.71
CA LEU A 56 14.84 -7.08 2.56
C LEU A 56 16.01 -8.08 2.63
N ASN A 57 15.88 -9.18 3.36
CA ASN A 57 16.90 -10.23 3.40
C ASN A 57 17.10 -10.94 2.05
N SER A 58 16.10 -10.82 1.16
CA SER A 58 16.13 -11.37 -0.20
C SER A 58 16.44 -10.32 -1.27
N LEU A 59 16.87 -9.12 -0.87
CA LEU A 59 17.15 -8.01 -1.78
C LEU A 59 18.29 -8.38 -2.74
N PRO A 60 18.08 -8.29 -4.07
CA PRO A 60 19.15 -8.52 -5.04
C PRO A 60 20.31 -7.54 -4.84
N SER A 61 21.55 -8.04 -5.00
CA SER A 61 22.76 -7.21 -4.82
C SER A 61 22.91 -6.10 -5.87
N ASP A 62 22.20 -6.22 -7.00
CA ASP A 62 22.14 -5.23 -8.08
C ASP A 62 20.85 -4.38 -8.05
N ALA A 63 20.07 -4.44 -6.96
CA ALA A 63 18.90 -3.58 -6.76
C ALA A 63 19.30 -2.11 -6.85
N SER A 64 18.46 -1.30 -7.52
CA SER A 64 18.73 0.13 -7.70
C SER A 64 17.58 1.04 -7.24
N HIS A 65 16.35 0.53 -7.19
CA HIS A 65 15.15 1.26 -6.77
C HIS A 65 14.24 0.37 -5.92
N LEU A 66 13.73 0.91 -4.83
CA LEU A 66 12.77 0.23 -3.95
C LEU A 66 11.41 0.94 -4.03
N PHE A 67 10.36 0.16 -4.17
CA PHE A 67 8.98 0.62 -4.05
C PHE A 67 8.30 -0.16 -2.93
N ILE A 68 7.62 0.57 -2.02
CA ILE A 68 7.03 -0.01 -0.82
C ILE A 68 5.54 0.30 -0.80
N SER A 69 4.72 -0.74 -0.71
CA SER A 69 3.28 -0.63 -0.48
C SER A 69 2.89 -1.61 0.63
N VAL A 70 2.70 -1.12 1.85
CA VAL A 70 2.35 -1.91 3.03
C VAL A 70 1.64 -1.06 4.07
N GLY A 71 0.75 -1.68 4.83
CA GLY A 71 0.01 -1.03 5.92
C GLY A 71 -1.48 -1.35 5.92
N GLY A 72 -2.06 -1.74 4.77
CA GLY A 72 -3.46 -2.15 4.66
C GLY A 72 -3.79 -3.31 5.59
N ASN A 73 -2.98 -4.36 5.59
CA ASN A 73 -3.15 -5.52 6.47
C ASN A 73 -2.90 -5.20 7.95
N ASP A 74 -2.06 -4.20 8.26
CA ASP A 74 -1.93 -3.69 9.64
C ASP A 74 -3.26 -3.10 10.11
N GLY A 75 -3.94 -2.30 9.26
CA GLY A 75 -5.28 -1.76 9.53
C GLY A 75 -6.34 -2.85 9.65
N LEU A 76 -6.37 -3.80 8.72
CA LEU A 76 -7.31 -4.93 8.71
C LEU A 76 -7.20 -5.78 10.00
N GLY A 77 -6.02 -5.89 10.59
CA GLY A 77 -5.80 -6.55 11.88
C GLY A 77 -6.57 -5.92 13.05
N HIS A 78 -7.07 -4.69 12.91
CA HIS A 78 -7.79 -3.95 13.95
C HIS A 78 -9.29 -3.79 13.71
N LEU A 79 -9.87 -4.43 12.70
CA LEU A 79 -11.29 -4.28 12.33
C LEU A 79 -12.29 -4.60 13.45
N SER A 80 -11.90 -5.46 14.41
CA SER A 80 -12.74 -5.76 15.58
C SER A 80 -13.09 -4.52 16.42
N ILE A 81 -12.34 -3.41 16.27
CA ILE A 81 -12.64 -2.15 16.97
C ILE A 81 -14.00 -1.59 16.59
N PHE A 82 -14.49 -1.85 15.37
CA PHE A 82 -15.76 -1.32 14.88
C PHE A 82 -17.00 -1.90 15.60
N THR A 83 -16.83 -3.01 16.30
CA THR A 83 -17.90 -3.68 17.05
C THR A 83 -17.69 -3.65 18.55
N GLN A 84 -16.61 -3.02 19.03
CA GLN A 84 -16.38 -2.88 20.47
C GLN A 84 -17.34 -1.85 21.08
N PRO A 85 -17.96 -2.16 22.23
CA PRO A 85 -18.75 -1.18 22.95
C PRO A 85 -17.84 -0.04 23.43
N ILE A 86 -18.32 1.18 23.29
CA ILE A 86 -17.69 2.41 23.79
C ILE A 86 -18.74 3.26 24.52
N GLU A 87 -18.35 3.97 25.58
CA GLU A 87 -19.25 4.85 26.31
C GLU A 87 -19.36 6.22 25.65
N THR A 88 -18.27 6.70 25.05
CA THR A 88 -18.20 8.00 24.40
C THR A 88 -17.42 7.98 23.07
N VAL A 89 -17.70 8.92 22.18
CA VAL A 89 -16.90 9.16 20.97
C VAL A 89 -15.44 9.43 21.33
N GLY A 90 -15.17 10.15 22.42
CA GLY A 90 -13.83 10.44 22.92
C GLY A 90 -13.04 9.16 23.24
N GLU A 91 -13.68 8.16 23.85
CA GLU A 91 -13.06 6.86 24.11
C GLU A 91 -12.69 6.14 22.80
N GLY A 92 -13.60 6.15 21.81
CA GLY A 92 -13.33 5.57 20.49
C GLY A 92 -12.13 6.23 19.81
N LEU A 93 -12.06 7.56 19.82
CA LEU A 93 -10.94 8.32 19.27
C LEU A 93 -9.62 8.01 19.99
N GLN A 94 -9.63 7.84 21.32
CA GLN A 94 -8.44 7.45 22.07
C GLN A 94 -7.96 6.04 21.72
N LYS A 95 -8.88 5.09 21.49
CA LYS A 95 -8.52 3.74 21.01
C LYS A 95 -7.87 3.81 19.62
N MET A 96 -8.46 4.55 18.70
CA MET A 96 -7.91 4.76 17.35
C MET A 96 -6.54 5.44 17.39
N TYR A 97 -6.37 6.47 18.21
CA TYR A 97 -5.08 7.13 18.41
C TYR A 97 -3.99 6.16 18.88
N LYS A 98 -4.29 5.27 19.83
CA LYS A 98 -3.34 4.26 20.32
C LYS A 98 -2.94 3.25 19.24
N ILE A 99 -3.90 2.84 18.39
CA ILE A 99 -3.61 1.97 17.23
C ILE A 99 -2.66 2.69 16.28
N GLY A 100 -2.97 3.95 15.93
CA GLY A 100 -2.12 4.78 15.08
C GLY A 100 -0.70 4.96 15.63
N GLU A 101 -0.55 5.27 16.91
CA GLU A 101 0.78 5.41 17.54
C GLU A 101 1.60 4.12 17.51
N ASN A 102 0.95 2.96 17.67
CA ASN A 102 1.64 1.67 17.56
C ASN A 102 2.07 1.40 16.12
N PHE A 103 1.18 1.64 15.16
CA PHE A 103 1.49 1.53 13.73
C PHE A 103 2.64 2.46 13.35
N LYS A 104 2.59 3.73 13.76
CA LYS A 104 3.64 4.73 13.51
C LYS A 104 5.02 4.25 13.95
N LYS A 105 5.14 3.66 15.15
CA LYS A 105 6.40 3.14 15.66
C LYS A 105 6.97 2.03 14.76
N VAL A 106 6.11 1.09 14.36
CA VAL A 106 6.51 -0.04 13.50
C VAL A 106 6.87 0.46 12.11
N TYR A 107 6.04 1.33 11.52
CA TYR A 107 6.22 1.87 10.18
C TYR A 107 7.49 2.74 10.08
N SER A 108 7.71 3.62 11.05
CA SER A 108 8.92 4.45 11.14
C SER A 108 10.18 3.57 11.23
N SER A 109 10.18 2.56 12.11
CA SER A 109 11.30 1.63 12.24
C SER A 109 11.55 0.82 10.96
N MET A 110 10.49 0.42 10.25
CA MET A 110 10.60 -0.26 8.96
C MET A 110 11.29 0.63 7.94
N LEU A 111 10.85 1.89 7.77
CA LEU A 111 11.48 2.82 6.83
C LEU A 111 12.95 3.10 7.18
N ASP A 112 13.27 3.24 8.47
CA ASP A 112 14.66 3.43 8.90
C ASP A 112 15.54 2.22 8.51
N ASN A 113 15.01 1.01 8.56
CA ASN A 113 15.72 -0.20 8.12
C ASN A 113 15.87 -0.26 6.59
N VAL A 114 14.84 0.07 5.84
CA VAL A 114 14.89 0.15 4.37
C VAL A 114 15.97 1.14 3.92
N LEU A 115 16.00 2.32 4.51
CA LEU A 115 16.93 3.39 4.12
C LEU A 115 18.39 3.12 4.47
N LYS A 116 18.69 2.13 5.33
CA LYS A 116 20.07 1.65 5.53
C LYS A 116 20.70 1.06 4.26
N HIS A 117 19.88 0.59 3.33
CA HIS A 117 20.34 0.09 2.03
C HIS A 117 20.79 1.22 1.08
N ARG A 118 20.48 2.48 1.38
CA ARG A 118 20.87 3.68 0.61
C ARG A 118 20.46 3.61 -0.87
N LEU A 119 19.33 3.00 -1.15
CA LEU A 119 18.75 2.92 -2.49
C LEU A 119 17.64 3.96 -2.67
N PRO A 120 17.50 4.55 -3.86
CA PRO A 120 16.30 5.25 -4.29
C PRO A 120 15.03 4.53 -3.84
N THR A 121 14.23 5.16 -2.99
CA THR A 121 13.08 4.54 -2.35
C THR A 121 11.84 5.40 -2.51
N SER A 122 10.73 4.81 -2.92
CA SER A 122 9.41 5.43 -3.01
C SER A 122 8.39 4.66 -2.19
N VAL A 123 7.41 5.37 -1.64
CA VAL A 123 6.38 4.80 -0.77
C VAL A 123 5.00 5.03 -1.37
N CYS A 124 4.14 4.02 -1.30
CA CYS A 124 2.71 4.15 -1.57
C CYS A 124 1.95 4.28 -0.25
N ASN A 125 0.86 5.05 -0.25
CA ASN A 125 -0.18 4.92 0.77
C ASN A 125 -1.16 3.78 0.41
N ILE A 126 -2.28 3.71 1.13
CA ILE A 126 -3.33 2.72 0.92
C ILE A 126 -4.50 3.44 0.21
N TYR A 127 -5.06 2.89 -0.85
CA TYR A 127 -6.30 3.38 -1.47
C TYR A 127 -7.50 3.09 -0.58
N TYR A 128 -8.57 3.87 -0.72
CA TYR A 128 -9.82 3.60 0.01
C TYR A 128 -10.49 2.32 -0.50
N PRO A 129 -10.99 1.46 0.40
CA PRO A 129 -11.66 0.22 0.02
C PRO A 129 -12.97 0.50 -0.73
N ARG A 130 -13.47 -0.49 -1.46
CA ARG A 130 -14.71 -0.43 -2.27
C ARG A 130 -15.68 -1.54 -1.86
N PHE A 131 -16.23 -1.48 -0.63
CA PHE A 131 -17.11 -2.53 -0.10
C PHE A 131 -18.48 -2.61 -0.79
N HIS A 132 -18.88 -1.60 -1.54
CA HIS A 132 -20.14 -1.57 -2.29
C HIS A 132 -20.07 -2.24 -3.66
N THR A 133 -18.90 -2.63 -4.15
CA THR A 133 -18.74 -3.38 -5.38
C THR A 133 -19.10 -4.87 -5.20
N ASN A 134 -19.58 -5.50 -6.25
CA ASN A 134 -20.36 -6.76 -6.29
C ASN A 134 -19.74 -8.05 -5.67
N SER A 135 -18.66 -7.99 -4.92
CA SER A 135 -18.00 -9.16 -4.33
C SER A 135 -18.30 -9.31 -2.83
N LEU A 136 -19.57 -9.53 -2.49
CA LEU A 136 -20.04 -9.72 -1.10
C LEU A 136 -19.41 -10.93 -0.39
N ASP A 137 -18.88 -11.90 -1.12
CA ASP A 137 -18.38 -13.16 -0.55
C ASP A 137 -17.18 -12.96 0.38
N ARG A 138 -16.33 -11.98 0.13
CA ARG A 138 -15.17 -11.66 1.01
C ARG A 138 -15.52 -10.70 2.14
N VAL A 139 -16.58 -9.92 1.99
CA VAL A 139 -17.13 -9.03 3.02
C VAL A 139 -18.00 -9.83 4.01
N SER A 140 -18.36 -11.07 3.70
CA SER A 140 -19.26 -11.91 4.50
C SER A 140 -18.81 -12.12 5.95
N SER A 141 -17.51 -12.13 6.22
CA SER A 141 -16.98 -12.20 7.59
C SER A 141 -17.32 -10.95 8.41
N TYR A 142 -17.34 -9.78 7.78
CA TYR A 142 -17.69 -8.48 8.41
C TYR A 142 -19.21 -8.33 8.55
N LEU A 143 -19.98 -8.82 7.57
CA LEU A 143 -21.44 -8.88 7.66
C LEU A 143 -21.90 -9.80 8.81
N ARG A 144 -21.17 -10.88 9.12
CA ARG A 144 -21.42 -11.72 10.30
C ARG A 144 -21.25 -10.97 11.62
N MET A 145 -20.53 -9.86 11.63
CA MET A 145 -20.37 -8.96 12.79
C MET A 145 -21.58 -8.01 12.93
N GLY A 146 -22.60 -8.10 12.08
CA GLY A 146 -23.81 -7.27 12.14
C GLY A 146 -23.61 -5.83 11.65
N VAL A 147 -22.54 -5.55 10.93
CA VAL A 147 -22.26 -4.23 10.37
C VAL A 147 -22.86 -4.13 8.97
N ASN A 148 -23.64 -3.09 8.70
CA ASN A 148 -24.11 -2.78 7.35
C ASN A 148 -22.92 -2.39 6.45
N VAL A 149 -22.93 -2.82 5.17
CA VAL A 149 -21.84 -2.58 4.20
C VAL A 149 -21.53 -1.10 4.02
N GLU A 150 -22.56 -0.24 3.90
CA GLU A 150 -22.37 1.22 3.77
C GLU A 150 -21.67 1.79 5.00
N LYS A 151 -22.09 1.40 6.20
CA LYS A 151 -21.43 1.82 7.44
C LYS A 151 -20.01 1.28 7.56
N LEU A 152 -19.77 0.05 7.07
CA LEU A 152 -18.44 -0.52 7.04
C LEU A 152 -17.52 0.30 6.13
N GLN A 153 -17.99 0.72 4.95
CA GLN A 153 -17.26 1.60 4.04
C GLN A 153 -16.85 2.91 4.72
N GLU A 154 -17.81 3.60 5.35
CA GLU A 154 -17.57 4.88 6.04
C GLU A 154 -16.58 4.73 7.19
N MET A 155 -16.74 3.69 8.01
CA MET A 155 -15.87 3.42 9.16
C MET A 155 -14.45 3.03 8.69
N ALA A 156 -14.33 2.22 7.65
CA ALA A 156 -13.04 1.80 7.12
C ALA A 156 -12.28 3.00 6.54
N MET A 157 -12.93 3.84 5.74
CA MET A 157 -12.32 5.07 5.19
C MET A 157 -11.85 6.01 6.31
N ALA A 158 -12.68 6.22 7.33
CA ALA A 158 -12.32 7.08 8.47
C ALA A 158 -11.11 6.51 9.25
N ALA A 159 -11.09 5.20 9.50
CA ALA A 159 -10.00 4.54 10.20
C ALA A 159 -8.70 4.53 9.38
N GLU A 160 -8.81 4.24 8.08
CA GLU A 160 -7.67 4.18 7.17
C GLU A 160 -6.99 5.55 6.99
N THR A 161 -7.74 6.65 7.12
CA THR A 161 -7.18 8.01 7.11
C THR A 161 -6.06 8.17 8.14
N ILE A 162 -6.16 7.52 9.31
CA ILE A 162 -5.11 7.55 10.35
C ILE A 162 -3.85 6.85 9.86
N PHE A 163 -3.98 5.69 9.21
CA PHE A 163 -2.83 4.95 8.65
C PHE A 163 -2.19 5.74 7.51
N ASN A 164 -3.01 6.28 6.61
CA ASN A 164 -2.54 7.06 5.46
C ASN A 164 -1.85 8.37 5.88
N ASP A 165 -2.34 9.05 6.91
CA ASP A 165 -1.66 10.22 7.49
C ASP A 165 -0.28 9.84 8.03
N ILE A 166 -0.17 8.73 8.76
CA ILE A 166 1.09 8.23 9.30
C ILE A 166 2.06 7.86 8.18
N ILE A 167 1.60 7.12 7.15
CA ILE A 167 2.42 6.71 6.02
C ILE A 167 2.97 7.95 5.30
N SER A 168 2.11 8.91 4.98
CA SER A 168 2.51 10.14 4.28
C SER A 168 3.45 11.00 5.14
N TYR A 169 3.16 11.16 6.43
CA TYR A 169 4.03 11.88 7.37
C TYR A 169 5.43 11.26 7.45
N GLU A 170 5.53 9.93 7.61
CA GLU A 170 6.82 9.26 7.74
C GLU A 170 7.60 9.25 6.41
N ALA A 171 6.91 9.22 5.26
CA ALA A 171 7.51 9.37 3.94
C ALA A 171 8.07 10.80 3.74
N PHE A 172 7.25 11.83 3.99
CA PHE A 172 7.65 13.24 3.81
C PHE A 172 8.75 13.64 4.78
N LYS A 173 8.71 13.17 6.03
CA LYS A 173 9.78 13.40 7.02
C LYS A 173 11.15 12.89 6.55
N ARG A 174 11.17 11.91 5.65
CA ARG A 174 12.40 11.32 5.08
C ARG A 174 12.66 11.75 3.65
N ASN A 175 11.92 12.73 3.15
CA ASN A 175 12.05 13.25 1.79
C ASN A 175 11.85 12.18 0.70
N LEU A 176 10.95 11.21 0.92
CA LEU A 176 10.69 10.14 -0.03
C LEU A 176 9.62 10.54 -1.06
N PRO A 177 9.79 10.21 -2.34
CA PRO A 177 8.71 10.27 -3.32
C PRO A 177 7.54 9.40 -2.88
N PHE A 178 6.34 9.91 -3.10
CA PHE A 178 5.11 9.34 -2.57
C PHE A 178 4.09 9.09 -3.68
N ILE A 179 3.54 7.89 -3.74
CA ILE A 179 2.44 7.55 -4.65
C ILE A 179 1.14 7.57 -3.85
N ASP A 180 0.25 8.51 -4.18
CA ASP A 180 -1.06 8.58 -3.53
C ASP A 180 -2.06 7.69 -4.26
N LEU A 181 -2.18 6.45 -3.77
CA LEU A 181 -3.08 5.46 -4.34
C LEU A 181 -4.56 5.81 -4.17
N ARG A 182 -4.93 6.68 -3.23
CA ARG A 182 -6.32 7.13 -3.05
C ARG A 182 -6.82 7.94 -4.24
N VAL A 183 -5.89 8.64 -4.91
CA VAL A 183 -6.18 9.45 -6.11
C VAL A 183 -5.93 8.64 -7.37
N LEU A 184 -4.87 7.82 -7.38
CA LEU A 184 -4.50 7.01 -8.54
C LEU A 184 -5.53 5.91 -8.83
N CYS A 185 -6.05 5.26 -7.78
CA CYS A 185 -7.03 4.17 -7.85
C CYS A 185 -8.37 4.65 -7.27
N ASP A 186 -9.07 5.53 -7.97
CA ASP A 186 -10.33 6.16 -7.51
C ASP A 186 -11.57 5.70 -8.29
N ASP A 187 -11.43 4.86 -9.31
CA ASP A 187 -12.52 4.26 -10.06
C ASP A 187 -12.81 2.83 -9.55
N ASP A 188 -14.09 2.42 -9.54
CA ASP A 188 -14.49 1.06 -9.15
C ASP A 188 -13.84 -0.02 -10.02
N GLN A 189 -13.53 0.27 -11.28
CA GLN A 189 -12.81 -0.64 -12.18
C GLN A 189 -11.35 -0.88 -11.77
N ASP A 190 -10.79 -0.04 -10.90
CA ASP A 190 -9.43 -0.21 -10.38
C ASP A 190 -9.33 -1.37 -9.39
N PHE A 191 -10.47 -1.92 -8.96
CA PHE A 191 -10.56 -2.94 -7.92
C PHE A 191 -11.07 -4.28 -8.46
N ALA A 192 -10.37 -5.36 -8.14
CA ALA A 192 -10.79 -6.74 -8.41
C ALA A 192 -11.78 -7.25 -7.34
N ASN A 193 -11.65 -6.72 -6.13
CA ASN A 193 -12.53 -6.94 -4.98
C ASN A 193 -12.41 -5.72 -4.05
N PRO A 194 -13.11 -5.65 -2.90
CA PRO A 194 -13.13 -4.46 -2.07
C PRO A 194 -11.78 -3.86 -1.67
N ILE A 195 -10.71 -4.65 -1.64
CA ILE A 195 -9.40 -4.24 -1.10
C ILE A 195 -8.21 -4.61 -1.99
N GLU A 196 -8.43 -5.16 -3.19
CA GLU A 196 -7.35 -5.61 -4.05
C GLU A 196 -7.41 -4.93 -5.44
N PRO A 197 -6.27 -4.56 -6.03
CA PRO A 197 -6.28 -3.91 -7.32
C PRO A 197 -6.62 -4.91 -8.43
N SER A 198 -7.44 -4.45 -9.38
CA SER A 198 -7.68 -5.16 -10.64
C SER A 198 -6.46 -5.02 -11.58
N CYS A 199 -6.56 -5.67 -12.75
CA CYS A 199 -5.61 -5.45 -13.84
C CYS A 199 -5.58 -3.96 -14.28
N ILE A 200 -6.70 -3.23 -14.22
CA ILE A 200 -6.76 -1.79 -14.57
C ILE A 200 -6.04 -0.96 -13.51
N GLY A 201 -6.37 -1.12 -12.22
CA GLY A 201 -5.70 -0.42 -11.13
C GLY A 201 -4.21 -0.77 -11.06
N GLY A 202 -3.88 -2.05 -11.23
CA GLY A 202 -2.49 -2.53 -11.30
C GLY A 202 -1.67 -1.85 -12.40
N MET A 203 -2.26 -1.63 -13.58
CA MET A 203 -1.58 -0.93 -14.68
C MET A 203 -1.34 0.55 -14.35
N LYS A 204 -2.24 1.23 -13.65
CA LYS A 204 -2.02 2.60 -13.18
C LYS A 204 -0.83 2.65 -12.22
N ILE A 205 -0.77 1.72 -11.26
CA ILE A 205 0.34 1.59 -10.31
C ILE A 205 1.65 1.33 -11.06
N ALA A 206 1.69 0.36 -11.98
CA ALA A 206 2.87 0.02 -12.76
C ALA A 206 3.40 1.22 -13.59
N LYS A 207 2.50 1.95 -14.26
CA LYS A 207 2.86 3.16 -15.03
C LYS A 207 3.44 4.26 -14.13
N THR A 208 2.88 4.46 -12.94
CA THR A 208 3.37 5.46 -11.99
C THR A 208 4.76 5.10 -11.46
N ILE A 209 4.99 3.81 -11.14
CA ILE A 209 6.32 3.31 -10.78
C ILE A 209 7.32 3.57 -11.91
N ASN A 210 6.99 3.20 -13.15
CA ASN A 210 7.86 3.42 -14.31
C ASN A 210 8.16 4.92 -14.50
N LYS A 211 7.16 5.80 -14.41
CA LYS A 211 7.31 7.26 -14.49
C LYS A 211 8.30 7.79 -13.44
N ILE A 212 8.24 7.29 -12.19
CA ILE A 212 9.16 7.68 -11.12
C ILE A 212 10.59 7.24 -11.46
N VAL A 213 10.77 5.99 -11.88
CA VAL A 213 12.09 5.44 -12.24
C VAL A 213 12.74 6.18 -13.41
N ASP A 214 11.94 6.71 -14.34
CA ASP A 214 12.43 7.39 -15.54
C ASP A 214 12.64 8.89 -15.34
N SER A 215 11.86 9.53 -14.47
CA SER A 215 11.81 10.99 -14.42
C SER A 215 12.11 11.62 -13.06
N HIS A 216 12.03 10.88 -11.94
CA HIS A 216 12.32 11.45 -10.62
C HIS A 216 13.83 11.54 -10.36
N ASN A 217 14.29 12.72 -9.97
CA ASN A 217 15.67 12.91 -9.58
C ASN A 217 15.85 12.74 -8.07
N PHE A 218 16.19 11.53 -7.63
CA PHE A 218 16.41 11.19 -6.22
C PHE A 218 17.56 11.95 -5.54
N ASN A 219 18.37 12.71 -6.29
CA ASN A 219 19.47 13.53 -5.77
C ASN A 219 19.13 15.03 -5.74
N ASP A 220 17.93 15.44 -6.14
CA ASP A 220 17.50 16.84 -6.15
C ASP A 220 16.54 17.09 -4.98
N ASP A 221 16.99 17.84 -3.97
CA ASP A 221 16.17 18.19 -2.80
C ASP A 221 14.87 18.92 -3.16
N ARG A 222 14.78 19.56 -4.34
CA ARG A 222 13.55 20.20 -4.84
C ARG A 222 12.49 19.21 -5.30
N GLU A 223 12.89 18.00 -5.64
CA GLU A 223 11.98 16.91 -5.99
C GLU A 223 11.69 15.96 -4.81
N SER A 224 12.37 16.15 -3.68
CA SER A 224 12.12 15.40 -2.46
C SER A 224 10.65 15.53 -2.04
N SER A 225 10.06 14.46 -1.57
CA SER A 225 8.63 14.40 -1.17
C SER A 225 7.62 14.72 -2.28
N LYS A 226 7.99 14.56 -3.56
CA LYS A 226 7.07 14.73 -4.69
C LYS A 226 5.97 13.68 -4.63
N VAL A 227 4.72 14.14 -4.80
CA VAL A 227 3.55 13.27 -4.85
C VAL A 227 3.24 12.90 -6.29
N TYR A 228 2.98 11.62 -6.54
CA TYR A 228 2.59 11.05 -7.82
C TYR A 228 1.16 10.50 -7.73
N ILE A 229 0.38 10.83 -8.76
CA ILE A 229 -1.01 10.42 -8.94
C ILE A 229 -1.24 9.98 -10.38
#